data_8ae6fbecc065e297fa43346c26e5eebc
#
_entry.id   8ae6fbecc065e297fa43346c26e5eebc
#
_cell.length_a   1.000
_cell.length_b   1.000
_cell.length_c   1.000
_cell.angle_alpha   90.00
_cell.angle_beta   90.00
_cell.angle_gamma   90.00
#
_symmetry.space_group_name_H-M   'P 1'
#
loop_
_entity.id
_entity.type
_entity.pdbx_description
1 polymer ?
#
loop_
_entity_poly.entity_id
_entity_poly.type
_entity_poly.pdbx_seq_one_letter_code
_entity_poly.pdbx_strand_id
1 'polypeptide(L)'
;EAPIRIDLFDDEIESLKFFDPETQRTTQNIQQFSVLPAKEFPLKEGRSLFRDRYAELFPSANPKKSPVYQDVLDGIASPGIEFYFPLFFSAQAMAAESALMAYLPENGIVITDKGLEEGLNSFWQEVNRRYEDRRHNIDQPILPPEQLFLSPQQVLGQLNQFGRIIASADHFAEKAGVVNLATEAPPKLPVDPKREKPFSLVKEYINAANHPVLLVA
;
A
#
# COMPACT_ATOMS: atom_id res chain seq x y z
N GLU A 1 19.74 4.75 0.34
CA GLU A 1 20.19 5.52 -0.84
C GLU A 1 20.89 6.78 -0.34
N ALA A 2 22.01 7.16 -0.97
CA ALA A 2 22.77 8.34 -0.57
C ALA A 2 22.05 9.59 -1.09
N PRO A 3 21.96 10.66 -0.29
CA PRO A 3 21.34 11.91 -0.74
C PRO A 3 22.19 12.62 -1.79
N ILE A 4 21.52 13.33 -2.70
CA ILE A 4 22.13 13.99 -3.84
C ILE A 4 22.04 15.50 -3.66
N ARG A 5 23.15 16.20 -3.87
CA ARG A 5 23.23 17.64 -3.98
C ARG A 5 23.31 18.03 -5.45
N ILE A 6 22.46 18.96 -5.85
CA ILE A 6 22.43 19.54 -7.18
C ILE A 6 22.90 20.99 -7.03
N ASP A 7 24.05 21.31 -7.60
CA ASP A 7 24.54 22.68 -7.66
C ASP A 7 24.12 23.28 -8.99
N LEU A 8 23.51 24.45 -8.93
CA LEU A 8 23.02 25.19 -10.09
C LEU A 8 23.86 26.44 -10.33
N PHE A 9 24.14 26.71 -11.58
CA PHE A 9 24.62 27.99 -12.05
C PHE A 9 23.54 28.60 -12.95
N ASP A 10 22.82 29.60 -12.45
CA ASP A 10 21.58 30.11 -13.04
C ASP A 10 20.55 28.96 -13.25
N ASP A 11 20.13 28.70 -14.45
CA ASP A 11 19.18 27.62 -14.82
C ASP A 11 19.87 26.32 -15.26
N GLU A 12 21.20 26.25 -15.20
CA GLU A 12 21.98 25.08 -15.61
C GLU A 12 22.49 24.29 -14.41
N ILE A 13 22.53 22.95 -14.55
CA ILE A 13 23.13 22.09 -13.54
C ILE A 13 24.66 22.13 -13.70
N GLU A 14 25.36 22.76 -12.74
CA GLU A 14 26.80 22.82 -12.72
C GLU A 14 27.44 21.52 -12.25
N SER A 15 26.89 20.92 -11.19
CA SER A 15 27.40 19.66 -10.67
C SER A 15 26.36 18.85 -9.91
N LEU A 16 26.57 17.52 -9.92
CA LEU A 16 25.80 16.53 -9.19
C LEU A 16 26.73 15.75 -8.26
N LYS A 17 26.37 15.65 -6.98
CA LYS A 17 27.23 15.04 -5.96
C LYS A 17 26.43 14.21 -4.97
N PHE A 18 26.92 13.04 -4.60
CA PHE A 18 26.51 12.42 -3.34
C PHE A 18 27.16 13.14 -2.18
N PHE A 19 26.46 13.25 -1.07
CA PHE A 19 26.97 13.86 0.16
C PHE A 19 26.52 13.09 1.40
N ASP A 20 27.31 13.19 2.44
CA ASP A 20 26.99 12.65 3.75
C ASP A 20 26.06 13.62 4.49
N PRO A 21 24.87 13.19 4.92
CA PRO A 21 23.87 14.07 5.54
C PRO A 21 24.29 14.60 6.92
N GLU A 22 25.16 13.87 7.64
CA GLU A 22 25.61 14.29 8.97
C GLU A 22 26.72 15.34 8.88
N THR A 23 27.72 15.07 8.05
CA THR A 23 28.88 15.95 7.89
C THR A 23 28.72 17.01 6.81
N GLN A 24 27.71 16.87 5.95
CA GLN A 24 27.44 17.73 4.78
C GLN A 24 28.59 17.72 3.75
N ARG A 25 29.52 16.77 3.83
CA ARG A 25 30.64 16.67 2.90
C ARG A 25 30.29 15.86 1.68
N THR A 26 30.77 16.31 0.53
CA THR A 26 30.68 15.56 -0.73
C THR A 26 31.45 14.24 -0.60
N THR A 27 30.82 13.14 -0.95
CA THR A 27 31.42 11.82 -0.96
C THR A 27 31.83 11.37 -2.36
N GLN A 28 31.06 11.76 -3.39
CA GLN A 28 31.35 11.38 -4.78
C GLN A 28 30.68 12.36 -5.75
N ASN A 29 31.36 12.66 -6.86
CA ASN A 29 30.76 13.35 -8.00
C ASN A 29 30.06 12.32 -8.89
N ILE A 30 28.87 12.67 -9.41
CA ILE A 30 28.09 11.85 -10.35
C ILE A 30 27.71 12.67 -11.58
N GLN A 31 27.43 12.02 -12.69
CA GLN A 31 27.04 12.70 -13.92
C GLN A 31 25.53 12.60 -14.19
N GLN A 32 24.88 11.60 -13.61
CA GLN A 32 23.45 11.38 -13.79
C GLN A 32 22.86 10.65 -12.58
N PHE A 33 21.57 10.80 -12.37
CA PHE A 33 20.81 10.02 -11.42
C PHE A 33 19.38 9.87 -11.92
N SER A 34 18.67 8.86 -11.43
CA SER A 34 17.26 8.65 -11.75
C SER A 34 16.40 9.19 -10.62
N VAL A 35 15.39 9.96 -11.01
CA VAL A 35 14.37 10.48 -10.07
C VAL A 35 13.07 9.78 -10.38
N LEU A 36 12.50 9.14 -9.35
CA LEU A 36 11.15 8.62 -9.45
C LEU A 36 10.15 9.78 -9.35
N PRO A 37 8.98 9.67 -9.99
CA PRO A 37 7.94 10.67 -9.85
C PRO A 37 7.59 10.90 -8.38
N ALA A 38 7.51 12.16 -7.96
CA ALA A 38 7.13 12.53 -6.59
C ALA A 38 5.62 12.37 -6.32
N LYS A 39 4.84 12.15 -7.37
CA LYS A 39 3.39 11.98 -7.33
C LYS A 39 2.99 10.75 -8.14
N GLU A 40 2.08 9.97 -7.61
CA GLU A 40 1.53 8.78 -8.28
C GLU A 40 0.62 9.12 -9.46
N PHE A 41 0.02 10.33 -9.43
CA PHE A 41 -0.93 10.77 -10.45
C PHE A 41 -0.25 11.66 -11.50
N PRO A 42 -0.24 11.25 -12.78
CA PRO A 42 0.30 12.05 -13.89
C PRO A 42 -0.72 13.13 -14.29
N LEU A 43 -0.95 14.12 -13.42
CA LEU A 43 -2.02 15.12 -13.59
C LEU A 43 -1.90 15.95 -14.88
N LYS A 44 -0.68 16.19 -15.37
CA LYS A 44 -0.47 16.93 -16.62
C LYS A 44 -0.61 16.02 -17.83
N GLU A 45 0.14 14.94 -17.86
CA GLU A 45 0.24 13.99 -18.96
C GLU A 45 -1.03 13.16 -19.11
N GLY A 46 -1.61 12.72 -17.99
CA GLY A 46 -2.81 11.89 -17.94
C GLY A 46 -4.13 12.64 -18.05
N ARG A 47 -4.13 13.99 -18.08
CA ARG A 47 -5.35 14.80 -18.08
C ARG A 47 -6.29 14.50 -19.25
N SER A 48 -5.76 14.36 -20.46
CA SER A 48 -6.57 14.06 -21.64
C SER A 48 -7.22 12.69 -21.51
N LEU A 49 -6.45 11.68 -21.13
CA LEU A 49 -6.95 10.32 -20.93
C LEU A 49 -8.00 10.26 -19.82
N PHE A 50 -7.74 10.92 -18.70
CA PHE A 50 -8.70 11.04 -17.58
C PHE A 50 -10.04 11.62 -18.06
N ARG A 51 -10.01 12.73 -18.80
CA ARG A 51 -11.21 13.40 -19.31
C ARG A 51 -12.02 12.47 -20.22
N ASP A 52 -11.34 11.81 -21.16
CA ASP A 52 -11.98 10.97 -22.15
C ASP A 52 -12.62 9.72 -21.48
N ARG A 53 -11.89 9.09 -20.57
CA ARG A 53 -12.39 7.94 -19.81
C ARG A 53 -13.48 8.32 -18.79
N TYR A 54 -13.38 9.50 -18.19
CA TYR A 54 -14.45 10.02 -17.32
C TYR A 54 -15.75 10.18 -18.09
N ALA A 55 -15.71 10.75 -19.31
CA ALA A 55 -16.89 10.90 -20.14
C ALA A 55 -17.47 9.55 -20.62
N GLU A 56 -16.60 8.57 -20.91
CA GLU A 56 -16.98 7.21 -21.30
C GLU A 56 -17.67 6.46 -20.17
N LEU A 57 -17.08 6.47 -19.00
CA LEU A 57 -17.54 5.68 -17.84
C LEU A 57 -18.70 6.33 -17.09
N PHE A 58 -18.82 7.63 -17.17
CA PHE A 58 -19.84 8.40 -16.48
C PHE A 58 -20.68 9.27 -17.44
N PRO A 59 -21.38 8.67 -18.41
CA PRO A 59 -22.11 9.44 -19.45
C PRO A 59 -23.23 10.31 -18.88
N SER A 60 -23.76 10.00 -17.72
CA SER A 60 -24.81 10.74 -17.03
C SER A 60 -24.30 11.76 -16.01
N ALA A 61 -22.98 11.79 -15.76
CA ALA A 61 -22.39 12.70 -14.79
C ALA A 61 -22.39 14.15 -15.30
N ASN A 62 -22.38 15.08 -14.36
CA ASN A 62 -22.15 16.49 -14.66
C ASN A 62 -20.71 16.88 -14.29
N PRO A 63 -19.77 16.91 -15.26
CA PRO A 63 -18.36 17.21 -14.99
C PRO A 63 -18.15 18.57 -14.31
N LYS A 64 -19.02 19.55 -14.60
CA LYS A 64 -18.94 20.89 -14.00
C LYS A 64 -19.27 20.91 -12.50
N LYS A 65 -19.98 19.91 -12.02
CA LYS A 65 -20.35 19.76 -10.60
C LYS A 65 -19.46 18.77 -9.84
N SER A 66 -18.62 18.03 -10.55
CA SER A 66 -17.67 17.10 -9.92
C SER A 66 -16.40 17.83 -9.46
N PRO A 67 -16.17 17.98 -8.15
CA PRO A 67 -14.97 18.66 -7.65
C PRO A 67 -13.69 18.00 -8.13
N VAL A 68 -13.60 16.66 -8.06
CA VAL A 68 -12.41 15.89 -8.49
C VAL A 68 -12.15 16.10 -9.99
N TYR A 69 -13.18 16.14 -10.82
CA TYR A 69 -13.00 16.40 -12.26
C TYR A 69 -12.41 17.80 -12.52
N GLN A 70 -12.93 18.83 -11.84
CA GLN A 70 -12.42 20.19 -11.99
C GLN A 70 -10.99 20.31 -11.49
N ASP A 71 -10.70 19.78 -10.31
CA ASP A 71 -9.36 19.80 -9.72
C ASP A 71 -8.32 19.13 -10.63
N VAL A 72 -8.66 17.99 -11.23
CA VAL A 72 -7.77 17.31 -12.21
C VAL A 72 -7.51 18.19 -13.42
N LEU A 73 -8.53 18.89 -13.94
CA LEU A 73 -8.34 19.82 -15.06
C LEU A 73 -7.44 21.01 -14.68
N ASP A 74 -7.49 21.43 -13.43
CA ASP A 74 -6.64 22.51 -12.90
C ASP A 74 -5.24 22.00 -12.44
N GLY A 75 -4.98 20.69 -12.56
CA GLY A 75 -3.71 20.07 -12.17
C GLY A 75 -3.57 19.91 -10.66
N ILE A 76 -4.68 19.87 -9.93
CA ILE A 76 -4.74 19.73 -8.47
C ILE A 76 -5.07 18.28 -8.11
N ALA A 77 -4.27 17.68 -7.22
CA ALA A 77 -4.56 16.38 -6.62
C ALA A 77 -5.45 16.60 -5.39
N SER A 78 -6.77 16.52 -5.58
CA SER A 78 -7.73 16.65 -4.50
C SER A 78 -7.87 15.37 -3.67
N PRO A 79 -8.34 15.45 -2.41
CA PRO A 79 -8.73 14.28 -1.64
C PRO A 79 -9.76 13.44 -2.39
N GLY A 80 -9.55 12.11 -2.43
CA GLY A 80 -10.42 11.18 -3.14
C GLY A 80 -10.02 10.91 -4.59
N ILE A 81 -8.95 11.55 -5.11
CA ILE A 81 -8.45 11.31 -6.47
C ILE A 81 -8.01 9.86 -6.66
N GLU A 82 -7.58 9.17 -5.59
CA GLU A 82 -7.19 7.77 -5.60
C GLU A 82 -8.31 6.84 -6.09
N PHE A 83 -9.58 7.18 -5.87
CA PHE A 83 -10.72 6.42 -6.38
C PHE A 83 -10.95 6.59 -7.89
N TYR A 84 -10.20 7.48 -8.53
CA TYR A 84 -10.23 7.69 -9.98
C TYR A 84 -8.90 7.31 -10.65
N PHE A 85 -7.99 6.68 -9.92
CA PHE A 85 -6.66 6.28 -10.40
C PHE A 85 -6.70 5.54 -11.74
N PRO A 86 -7.62 4.58 -11.98
CA PRO A 86 -7.70 3.89 -13.26
C PRO A 86 -7.96 4.79 -14.48
N LEU A 87 -8.47 6.00 -14.28
CA LEU A 87 -8.76 6.91 -15.39
C LEU A 87 -7.52 7.58 -15.98
N PHE A 88 -6.40 7.56 -15.24
CA PHE A 88 -5.14 8.16 -15.68
C PHE A 88 -4.27 7.22 -16.52
N PHE A 89 -4.63 5.94 -16.62
CA PHE A 89 -3.81 4.92 -17.26
C PHE A 89 -4.60 4.12 -18.29
N SER A 90 -3.89 3.57 -19.27
CA SER A 90 -4.52 2.63 -20.21
C SER A 90 -4.89 1.31 -19.51
N ALA A 91 -5.84 0.57 -20.08
CA ALA A 91 -6.22 -0.74 -19.53
C ALA A 91 -5.03 -1.72 -19.48
N GLN A 92 -4.10 -1.63 -20.44
CA GLN A 92 -2.88 -2.44 -20.49
C GLN A 92 -1.92 -2.09 -19.35
N ALA A 93 -1.73 -0.79 -19.07
CA ALA A 93 -0.88 -0.34 -17.97
C ALA A 93 -1.46 -0.77 -16.60
N MET A 94 -2.77 -0.68 -16.42
CA MET A 94 -3.44 -1.12 -15.21
C MET A 94 -3.35 -2.64 -14.99
N ALA A 95 -3.44 -3.43 -16.05
CA ALA A 95 -3.36 -4.90 -15.95
C ALA A 95 -1.96 -5.41 -15.58
N ALA A 96 -0.90 -4.68 -15.96
CA ALA A 96 0.47 -5.14 -15.81
C ALA A 96 1.05 -4.94 -14.40
N GLU A 97 0.68 -3.88 -13.67
CA GLU A 97 1.43 -3.43 -12.49
C GLU A 97 0.56 -2.97 -11.31
N SER A 98 -0.74 -3.19 -11.36
CA SER A 98 -1.67 -2.58 -10.39
C SER A 98 -1.84 -3.35 -9.07
N ALA A 99 -1.30 -4.55 -8.95
CA ALA A 99 -1.45 -5.36 -7.74
C ALA A 99 -0.13 -5.52 -6.98
N LEU A 100 -0.23 -5.58 -5.65
CA LEU A 100 0.91 -5.82 -4.75
C LEU A 100 1.79 -7.00 -5.20
N MET A 101 1.18 -8.05 -5.73
CA MET A 101 1.86 -9.27 -6.17
C MET A 101 2.84 -9.03 -7.33
N ALA A 102 2.61 -8.01 -8.16
CA ALA A 102 3.54 -7.65 -9.25
C ALA A 102 4.90 -7.15 -8.74
N TYR A 103 4.97 -6.71 -7.49
CA TYR A 103 6.21 -6.24 -6.85
C TYR A 103 6.95 -7.33 -6.06
N LEU A 104 6.38 -8.51 -5.94
CA LEU A 104 7.01 -9.62 -5.22
C LEU A 104 7.97 -10.40 -6.15
N PRO A 105 9.11 -10.88 -5.63
CA PRO A 105 10.01 -11.72 -6.42
C PRO A 105 9.33 -13.05 -6.78
N GLU A 106 9.59 -13.57 -7.97
CA GLU A 106 8.97 -14.82 -8.49
C GLU A 106 9.11 -16.03 -7.55
N ASN A 107 10.21 -16.12 -6.81
CA ASN A 107 10.49 -17.20 -5.82
C ASN A 107 10.11 -16.77 -4.39
N GLY A 108 9.30 -15.74 -4.24
CA GLY A 108 8.82 -15.29 -2.95
C GLY A 108 7.97 -16.34 -2.24
N ILE A 109 8.00 -16.34 -0.92
CA ILE A 109 7.08 -17.12 -0.09
C ILE A 109 6.10 -16.14 0.55
N VAL A 110 4.81 -16.43 0.40
CA VAL A 110 3.75 -15.63 1.01
C VAL A 110 3.22 -16.36 2.22
N ILE A 111 3.22 -15.66 3.36
CA ILE A 111 2.62 -16.18 4.59
C ILE A 111 1.24 -15.54 4.73
N THR A 112 0.21 -16.37 4.80
CA THR A 112 -1.18 -15.94 4.94
C THR A 112 -1.79 -16.45 6.23
N ASP A 113 -2.72 -15.69 6.80
CA ASP A 113 -3.57 -16.16 7.86
C ASP A 113 -4.65 -17.13 7.34
N LYS A 114 -5.12 -18.03 8.21
CA LYS A 114 -6.21 -18.96 7.92
C LYS A 114 -7.50 -18.26 7.49
N GLY A 115 -7.78 -17.06 8.04
CA GLY A 115 -8.98 -16.28 7.77
C GLY A 115 -8.91 -15.42 6.50
N LEU A 116 -7.84 -15.51 5.69
CA LEU A 116 -7.67 -14.64 4.52
C LEU A 116 -8.85 -14.68 3.56
N GLU A 117 -9.36 -15.86 3.21
CA GLU A 117 -10.46 -16.00 2.25
C GLU A 117 -11.76 -15.38 2.78
N GLU A 118 -12.06 -15.59 4.05
CA GLU A 118 -13.22 -14.98 4.71
C GLU A 118 -13.08 -13.45 4.76
N GLY A 119 -11.88 -12.95 5.09
CA GLY A 119 -11.57 -11.53 5.08
C GLY A 119 -11.74 -10.89 3.71
N LEU A 120 -11.23 -11.52 2.65
CA LEU A 120 -11.39 -11.07 1.27
C LEU A 120 -12.88 -11.01 0.85
N ASN A 121 -13.64 -12.04 1.17
CA ASN A 121 -15.07 -12.08 0.85
C ASN A 121 -15.85 -11.00 1.61
N SER A 122 -15.57 -10.81 2.89
CA SER A 122 -16.20 -9.77 3.71
C SER A 122 -15.88 -8.37 3.19
N PHE A 123 -14.62 -8.12 2.85
CA PHE A 123 -14.20 -6.85 2.23
C PHE A 123 -14.94 -6.62 0.90
N TRP A 124 -15.00 -7.62 0.04
CA TRP A 124 -15.66 -7.52 -1.26
C TRP A 124 -17.16 -7.21 -1.13
N GLN A 125 -17.84 -7.86 -0.19
CA GLN A 125 -19.26 -7.58 0.11
C GLN A 125 -19.44 -6.13 0.57
N GLU A 126 -18.59 -5.65 1.47
CA GLU A 126 -18.69 -4.28 1.99
C GLU A 126 -18.42 -3.23 0.91
N VAL A 127 -17.43 -3.45 0.05
CA VAL A 127 -17.13 -2.55 -1.08
C VAL A 127 -18.31 -2.47 -2.04
N ASN A 128 -18.90 -3.62 -2.40
CA ASN A 128 -20.08 -3.67 -3.28
C ASN A 128 -21.28 -2.97 -2.64
N ARG A 129 -21.53 -3.19 -1.36
CA ARG A 129 -22.60 -2.49 -0.63
C ARG A 129 -22.42 -0.97 -0.69
N ARG A 130 -21.21 -0.47 -0.42
CA ARG A 130 -20.90 0.97 -0.50
C ARG A 130 -21.06 1.53 -1.91
N TYR A 131 -20.72 0.75 -2.91
CA TYR A 131 -20.92 1.13 -4.30
C TYR A 131 -22.39 1.26 -4.63
N GLU A 132 -23.23 0.26 -4.28
CA GLU A 132 -24.69 0.32 -4.50
C GLU A 132 -25.35 1.53 -3.83
N ASP A 133 -24.90 1.89 -2.63
CA ASP A 133 -25.40 3.06 -1.89
C ASP A 133 -25.11 4.41 -2.60
N ARG A 134 -24.06 4.47 -3.43
CA ARG A 134 -23.54 5.73 -4.00
C ARG A 134 -23.54 5.83 -5.52
N ARG A 135 -23.67 4.73 -6.25
CA ARG A 135 -23.53 4.68 -7.72
C ARG A 135 -24.49 5.61 -8.49
N HIS A 136 -25.54 6.06 -7.86
CA HIS A 136 -26.53 6.98 -8.47
C HIS A 136 -26.20 8.46 -8.29
N ASN A 137 -25.10 8.80 -7.62
CA ASN A 137 -24.68 10.18 -7.45
C ASN A 137 -24.04 10.72 -8.74
N ILE A 138 -24.79 11.50 -9.51
CA ILE A 138 -24.32 12.08 -10.77
C ILE A 138 -23.32 13.23 -10.62
N ASP A 139 -23.28 13.86 -9.46
CA ASP A 139 -22.36 14.97 -9.17
C ASP A 139 -20.98 14.46 -8.67
N GLN A 140 -20.96 13.26 -8.08
CA GLN A 140 -19.74 12.58 -7.64
C GLN A 140 -19.82 11.09 -8.01
N PRO A 141 -19.75 10.77 -9.31
CA PRO A 141 -19.83 9.40 -9.77
C PRO A 141 -18.61 8.60 -9.29
N ILE A 142 -18.81 7.33 -9.00
CA ILE A 142 -17.77 6.42 -8.52
C ILE A 142 -17.60 5.24 -9.47
N LEU A 143 -16.38 4.73 -9.56
CA LEU A 143 -16.08 3.56 -10.39
C LEU A 143 -16.66 2.27 -9.78
N PRO A 144 -17.07 1.31 -10.62
CA PRO A 144 -17.41 -0.03 -10.15
C PRO A 144 -16.24 -0.68 -9.39
N PRO A 145 -16.51 -1.49 -8.36
CA PRO A 145 -15.49 -2.13 -7.54
C PRO A 145 -14.42 -2.87 -8.35
N GLU A 146 -14.81 -3.54 -9.43
CA GLU A 146 -13.93 -4.33 -10.30
C GLU A 146 -12.87 -3.49 -11.04
N GLN A 147 -13.06 -2.18 -11.12
CA GLN A 147 -12.09 -1.26 -11.71
C GLN A 147 -11.08 -0.73 -10.69
N LEU A 148 -11.37 -0.86 -9.39
CA LEU A 148 -10.52 -0.35 -8.30
C LEU A 148 -9.82 -1.46 -7.52
N PHE A 149 -10.46 -2.62 -7.41
CA PHE A 149 -10.02 -3.70 -6.54
C PHE A 149 -10.00 -5.03 -7.28
N LEU A 150 -9.08 -5.89 -6.90
CA LEU A 150 -9.11 -7.29 -7.30
C LEU A 150 -10.23 -8.03 -6.55
N SER A 151 -10.97 -8.87 -7.26
CA SER A 151 -11.91 -9.78 -6.62
C SER A 151 -11.19 -10.81 -5.73
N PRO A 152 -11.86 -11.43 -4.75
CA PRO A 152 -11.27 -12.50 -3.93
C PRO A 152 -10.64 -13.61 -4.76
N GLN A 153 -11.29 -14.01 -5.85
CA GLN A 153 -10.81 -15.06 -6.77
C GLN A 153 -9.53 -14.64 -7.48
N GLN A 154 -9.43 -13.38 -7.92
CA GLN A 154 -8.22 -12.85 -8.55
C GLN A 154 -7.06 -12.80 -7.58
N VAL A 155 -7.28 -12.33 -6.33
CA VAL A 155 -6.25 -12.31 -5.28
C VAL A 155 -5.75 -13.71 -4.98
N LEU A 156 -6.66 -14.66 -4.72
CA LEU A 156 -6.29 -16.05 -4.45
C LEU A 156 -5.58 -16.71 -5.64
N GLY A 157 -6.01 -16.40 -6.87
CA GLY A 157 -5.39 -16.88 -8.11
C GLY A 157 -3.94 -16.37 -8.25
N GLN A 158 -3.70 -15.10 -7.96
CA GLN A 158 -2.34 -14.52 -7.99
C GLN A 158 -1.45 -15.10 -6.86
N LEU A 159 -1.99 -15.28 -5.66
CA LEU A 159 -1.25 -15.88 -4.54
C LEU A 159 -0.80 -17.33 -4.82
N ASN A 160 -1.53 -18.08 -5.66
CA ASN A 160 -1.17 -19.45 -6.03
C ASN A 160 0.09 -19.54 -6.91
N GLN A 161 0.62 -18.42 -7.40
CA GLN A 161 1.87 -18.38 -8.16
C GLN A 161 3.10 -18.44 -7.24
N PHE A 162 2.92 -18.23 -5.94
CA PHE A 162 4.00 -18.20 -4.94
C PHE A 162 3.99 -19.46 -4.05
N GLY A 163 5.14 -19.77 -3.48
CA GLY A 163 5.18 -20.66 -2.32
C GLY A 163 4.34 -20.09 -1.19
N ARG A 164 3.41 -20.88 -0.61
CA ARG A 164 2.49 -20.37 0.40
C ARG A 164 2.57 -21.14 1.71
N ILE A 165 2.65 -20.40 2.81
CA ILE A 165 2.53 -20.91 4.18
C ILE A 165 1.23 -20.34 4.75
N ILE A 166 0.37 -21.20 5.29
CA ILE A 166 -0.84 -20.78 6.01
C ILE A 166 -0.53 -20.85 7.50
N ALA A 167 -0.51 -19.69 8.16
CA ALA A 167 -0.36 -19.60 9.61
C ALA A 167 -1.75 -19.74 10.29
N SER A 168 -1.80 -20.48 11.38
CA SER A 168 -3.01 -20.65 12.18
C SER A 168 -2.64 -20.79 13.66
N ALA A 169 -3.52 -20.33 14.53
CA ALA A 169 -3.41 -20.57 15.97
C ALA A 169 -3.85 -22.02 16.37
N ASP A 170 -4.42 -22.78 15.42
CA ASP A 170 -4.89 -24.13 15.68
C ASP A 170 -3.74 -25.13 15.66
N HIS A 171 -3.83 -26.15 16.49
CA HIS A 171 -2.97 -27.32 16.43
C HIS A 171 -3.56 -28.35 15.46
N PHE A 172 -2.75 -28.85 14.55
CA PHE A 172 -3.16 -29.81 13.54
C PHE A 172 -2.56 -31.18 13.80
N ALA A 173 -3.24 -32.22 13.33
CA ALA A 173 -2.67 -33.56 13.31
C ALA A 173 -1.40 -33.60 12.45
N GLU A 174 -0.41 -34.38 12.90
CA GLU A 174 0.84 -34.56 12.17
C GLU A 174 0.59 -35.16 10.77
N LYS A 175 1.00 -34.44 9.76
CA LYS A 175 0.99 -34.86 8.35
C LYS A 175 2.03 -34.10 7.54
N ALA A 176 2.36 -34.61 6.35
CA ALA A 176 3.28 -33.94 5.46
C ALA A 176 2.82 -32.49 5.17
N GLY A 177 3.73 -31.54 5.25
CA GLY A 177 3.46 -30.11 4.99
C GLY A 177 2.84 -29.37 6.18
N VAL A 178 2.66 -30.01 7.35
CA VAL A 178 2.20 -29.36 8.58
C VAL A 178 3.32 -29.33 9.61
N VAL A 179 3.54 -28.16 10.20
CA VAL A 179 4.48 -27.95 11.29
C VAL A 179 3.73 -27.29 12.44
N ASN A 180 3.64 -27.98 13.58
CA ASN A 180 3.13 -27.40 14.81
C ASN A 180 4.30 -26.81 15.60
N LEU A 181 4.28 -25.49 15.81
CA LEU A 181 5.27 -24.79 16.61
C LEU A 181 4.90 -24.94 18.10
N ALA A 182 5.88 -25.29 18.92
CA ALA A 182 5.72 -25.33 20.38
C ALA A 182 5.70 -23.90 20.93
N THR A 183 4.54 -23.25 20.84
CA THR A 183 4.34 -21.89 21.36
C THR A 183 3.53 -21.93 22.65
N GLU A 184 3.87 -21.06 23.56
CA GLU A 184 3.16 -20.89 24.83
C GLU A 184 2.51 -19.49 24.85
N ALA A 185 1.43 -19.36 25.62
CA ALA A 185 0.83 -18.05 25.81
C ALA A 185 1.83 -17.09 26.48
N PRO A 186 1.89 -15.81 26.07
CA PRO A 186 2.79 -14.87 26.71
C PRO A 186 2.44 -14.72 28.21
N PRO A 187 3.44 -14.47 29.08
CA PRO A 187 3.19 -14.27 30.47
C PRO A 187 2.28 -13.05 30.70
N LYS A 188 1.40 -13.17 31.71
CA LYS A 188 0.55 -12.05 32.11
C LYS A 188 1.41 -11.01 32.85
N LEU A 189 1.73 -9.93 32.20
CA LEU A 189 2.51 -8.80 32.75
C LEU A 189 1.60 -7.57 32.88
N PRO A 190 0.71 -7.51 33.89
CA PRO A 190 -0.23 -6.41 34.03
C PRO A 190 0.52 -5.11 34.29
N VAL A 191 0.18 -4.06 33.55
CA VAL A 191 0.62 -2.71 33.77
C VAL A 191 -0.41 -1.99 34.64
N ASP A 192 -0.02 -1.51 35.79
CA ASP A 192 -0.90 -0.73 36.66
C ASP A 192 -0.44 0.74 36.68
N PRO A 193 -1.12 1.64 35.94
CA PRO A 193 -0.73 3.04 35.83
C PRO A 193 -0.81 3.83 37.14
N LYS A 194 -1.47 3.25 38.17
CA LYS A 194 -1.60 3.88 39.50
C LYS A 194 -0.42 3.55 40.45
N ARG A 195 0.45 2.61 40.07
CA ARG A 195 1.63 2.28 40.86
C ARG A 195 2.77 3.25 40.60
N GLU A 196 3.62 3.46 41.60
CA GLU A 196 4.84 4.27 41.47
C GLU A 196 5.77 3.78 40.32
N LYS A 197 5.75 2.47 40.05
CA LYS A 197 6.50 1.83 38.95
C LYS A 197 5.56 0.96 38.11
N PRO A 198 4.80 1.54 37.19
CA PRO A 198 3.77 0.83 36.41
C PRO A 198 4.28 -0.38 35.63
N PHE A 199 5.52 -0.34 35.15
CA PHE A 199 6.15 -1.34 34.30
C PHE A 199 7.13 -2.26 35.04
N SER A 200 7.09 -2.34 36.36
CA SER A 200 8.07 -3.14 37.14
C SER A 200 8.11 -4.61 36.72
N LEU A 201 6.95 -5.24 36.55
CA LEU A 201 6.85 -6.65 36.13
C LEU A 201 7.40 -6.89 34.74
N VAL A 202 7.14 -5.99 33.81
CA VAL A 202 7.68 -6.07 32.44
C VAL A 202 9.20 -5.97 32.47
N LYS A 203 9.73 -5.02 33.25
CA LYS A 203 11.17 -4.82 33.40
C LYS A 203 11.86 -6.01 34.07
N GLU A 204 11.27 -6.57 35.12
CA GLU A 204 11.76 -7.77 35.79
C GLU A 204 11.77 -8.98 34.85
N TYR A 205 10.72 -9.16 34.05
CA TYR A 205 10.65 -10.23 33.07
C TYR A 205 11.75 -10.08 31.99
N ILE A 206 11.92 -8.87 31.42
CA ILE A 206 12.96 -8.63 30.41
C ILE A 206 14.35 -8.90 30.99
N ASN A 207 14.61 -8.47 32.22
CA ASN A 207 15.91 -8.65 32.86
C ASN A 207 16.21 -10.12 33.21
N ALA A 208 15.17 -10.93 33.47
CA ALA A 208 15.29 -12.35 33.79
C ALA A 208 15.33 -13.25 32.54
N ALA A 209 14.92 -12.73 31.37
CA ALA A 209 14.87 -13.50 30.14
C ALA A 209 16.27 -13.80 29.60
N ASN A 210 16.53 -15.08 29.30
CA ASN A 210 17.77 -15.57 28.69
C ASN A 210 17.69 -15.63 27.14
N HIS A 211 16.68 -15.01 26.56
CA HIS A 211 16.39 -14.98 25.12
C HIS A 211 15.92 -13.58 24.72
N PRO A 212 15.97 -13.22 23.43
CA PRO A 212 15.45 -11.95 22.95
C PRO A 212 13.96 -11.79 23.27
N VAL A 213 13.56 -10.63 23.77
CA VAL A 213 12.17 -10.27 24.06
C VAL A 213 11.72 -9.19 23.10
N LEU A 214 10.64 -9.47 22.36
CA LEU A 214 9.98 -8.50 21.48
C LEU A 214 8.69 -8.06 22.17
N LEU A 215 8.58 -6.75 22.40
CA LEU A 215 7.34 -6.12 22.86
C LEU A 215 6.58 -5.59 21.65
N VAL A 216 5.34 -6.03 21.50
CA VAL A 216 4.45 -5.57 20.44
C VAL A 216 3.32 -4.78 21.10
N ALA A 217 3.07 -3.56 20.63
CA ALA A 217 2.01 -2.67 21.11
C ALA A 217 0.71 -2.91 20.35
#